data_95d3cf4985b689f6b593130342196bb5
#
_entry.id   95d3cf4985b689f6b593130342196bb5
#
_cell.length_a   1.000
_cell.length_b   1.000
_cell.length_c   1.000
_cell.angle_alpha   90.00
_cell.angle_beta   90.00
_cell.angle_gamma   90.00
#
_symmetry.space_group_name_H-M   'P 1'
#
loop_
_entity.id
_entity.type
_entity.pdbx_description
1 polymer ?
#
loop_
_entity_poly.entity_id
_entity_poly.type
_entity_poly.pdbx_seq_one_letter_code
_entity_poly.pdbx_strand_id
1 'polypeptide(L)'
;MAGRKPKPTAVKKLEGNPGKRKLNTKEPVPAKGMPDCPEWLLPEAKKEWERLADLMNQMGVLTEVDMAAFAAYCQSYARWKEAQEHIDSEGSTFETDKGCLLYTSISDLSHQLRTE
;
A
#
# COMPACT_ATOMS: atom_id res chain seq x y z
N MET A 1 19.79 33.36 -0.42
CA MET A 1 20.47 32.23 -1.03
C MET A 1 19.97 30.94 -0.44
N ALA A 2 19.45 30.05 -1.26
CA ALA A 2 18.90 28.80 -0.78
C ALA A 2 20.04 27.81 -0.46
N GLY A 3 20.27 27.55 0.80
CA GLY A 3 21.15 26.47 1.23
C GLY A 3 20.49 25.11 1.11
N ARG A 4 21.20 24.07 1.48
CA ARG A 4 20.68 22.72 1.56
C ARG A 4 19.52 22.68 2.57
N LYS A 5 18.45 21.95 2.23
CA LYS A 5 17.34 21.75 3.14
C LYS A 5 17.83 21.12 4.45
N PRO A 6 17.35 21.58 5.62
CA PRO A 6 17.75 20.97 6.88
C PRO A 6 17.28 19.51 6.97
N LYS A 7 18.10 18.66 7.57
CA LYS A 7 17.74 17.26 7.81
C LYS A 7 16.65 17.16 8.88
N PRO A 8 15.77 16.15 8.81
CA PRO A 8 14.82 15.89 9.89
C PRO A 8 15.52 15.70 11.24
N THR A 9 14.88 16.13 12.33
CA THR A 9 15.42 16.01 13.67
C THR A 9 15.76 14.59 14.07
N ALA A 10 14.93 13.61 13.66
CA ALA A 10 15.18 12.21 13.93
C ALA A 10 16.51 11.72 13.31
N VAL A 11 16.81 12.17 12.08
CA VAL A 11 18.08 11.85 11.40
C VAL A 11 19.25 12.49 12.13
N LYS A 12 19.11 13.75 12.58
CA LYS A 12 20.14 14.45 13.36
C LYS A 12 20.46 13.72 14.66
N LYS A 13 19.44 13.22 15.35
CA LYS A 13 19.62 12.43 16.58
C LYS A 13 20.35 11.13 16.31
N LEU A 14 19.99 10.40 15.23
CA LEU A 14 20.64 9.16 14.83
C LEU A 14 22.11 9.37 14.48
N GLU A 15 22.44 10.49 13.85
CA GLU A 15 23.82 10.85 13.49
C GLU A 15 24.61 11.39 14.67
N GLY A 16 24.01 11.54 15.87
CA GLY A 16 24.68 12.08 17.05
C GLY A 16 24.81 13.61 17.06
N ASN A 17 24.10 14.29 16.17
CA ASN A 17 24.10 15.76 16.06
C ASN A 17 25.53 16.36 16.05
N PRO A 18 26.35 16.01 15.03
CA PRO A 18 27.79 16.40 15.03
C PRO A 18 28.02 17.91 15.05
N GLY A 19 27.06 18.72 14.55
CA GLY A 19 27.12 20.16 14.58
C GLY A 19 26.78 20.79 15.93
N LYS A 20 26.34 19.99 16.90
CA LYS A 20 25.93 20.44 18.25
C LYS A 20 24.94 21.60 18.23
N ARG A 21 24.12 21.70 17.21
CA ARG A 21 23.10 22.75 17.10
C ARG A 21 21.85 22.31 17.84
N LYS A 22 21.09 23.30 18.35
CA LYS A 22 19.81 23.05 18.98
C LYS A 22 18.88 22.34 18.01
N LEU A 23 18.32 21.20 18.43
CA LEU A 23 17.36 20.43 17.62
C LEU A 23 16.01 21.15 17.58
N ASN A 24 15.33 21.06 16.43
CA ASN A 24 14.00 21.62 16.28
C ASN A 24 12.97 20.75 17.01
N THR A 25 12.44 21.24 18.12
CA THR A 25 11.42 20.53 18.91
C THR A 25 9.99 20.80 18.43
N LYS A 26 9.82 21.78 17.52
CA LYS A 26 8.52 22.15 16.94
C LYS A 26 8.24 21.47 15.60
N GLU A 27 9.13 20.59 15.16
CA GLU A 27 8.94 19.85 13.92
C GLU A 27 7.71 18.97 14.03
N PRO A 28 6.78 19.01 13.04
CA PRO A 28 5.59 18.16 13.09
C PRO A 28 5.96 16.69 13.04
N VAL A 29 5.43 15.93 13.97
CA VAL A 29 5.60 14.48 14.03
C VAL A 29 4.23 13.86 13.74
N PRO A 30 4.08 13.03 12.69
CA PRO A 30 2.81 12.35 12.44
C PRO A 30 2.39 11.52 13.64
N ALA A 31 1.09 11.48 13.92
CA ALA A 31 0.55 10.65 14.97
C ALA A 31 0.90 9.18 14.71
N LYS A 32 1.51 8.54 15.70
CA LYS A 32 1.81 7.11 15.64
C LYS A 32 0.59 6.34 16.14
N GLY A 33 -0.05 5.64 15.26
CA GLY A 33 -1.17 4.81 15.60
C GLY A 33 -1.43 3.81 14.48
N MET A 34 -1.95 2.65 14.84
CA MET A 34 -2.35 1.66 13.85
C MET A 34 -3.73 2.06 13.34
N PRO A 35 -3.88 2.37 12.04
CA PRO A 35 -5.18 2.69 11.48
C PRO A 35 -6.10 1.47 11.47
N ASP A 36 -7.40 1.69 11.65
CA ASP A 36 -8.38 0.63 11.57
C ASP A 36 -8.57 0.16 10.13
N CYS A 37 -8.77 -1.14 9.96
CA CYS A 37 -9.00 -1.72 8.64
C CYS A 37 -10.34 -1.23 8.08
N PRO A 38 -10.35 -0.61 6.88
CA PRO A 38 -11.59 -0.19 6.26
C PRO A 38 -12.53 -1.37 5.98
N GLU A 39 -13.82 -1.16 6.21
CA GLU A 39 -14.83 -2.22 6.01
C GLU A 39 -15.05 -2.58 4.55
N TRP A 40 -14.81 -1.64 3.65
CA TRP A 40 -15.04 -1.81 2.21
C TRP A 40 -13.98 -2.67 1.49
N LEU A 41 -12.90 -3.07 2.18
CA LEU A 41 -11.87 -3.92 1.58
C LEU A 41 -12.40 -5.32 1.29
N LEU A 42 -11.89 -5.92 0.22
CA LEU A 42 -12.16 -7.32 -0.09
C LEU A 42 -11.60 -8.23 1.02
N PRO A 43 -12.18 -9.43 1.21
CA PRO A 43 -11.68 -10.35 2.26
C PRO A 43 -10.19 -10.66 2.18
N GLU A 44 -9.65 -10.86 0.99
CA GLU A 44 -8.21 -11.09 0.79
C GLU A 44 -7.40 -9.83 1.10
N ALA A 45 -7.94 -8.65 0.81
CA ALA A 45 -7.31 -7.37 1.17
C ALA A 45 -7.24 -7.20 2.68
N LYS A 46 -8.28 -7.60 3.41
CA LYS A 46 -8.30 -7.57 4.88
C LYS A 46 -7.24 -8.49 5.47
N LYS A 47 -7.05 -9.67 4.91
CA LYS A 47 -5.99 -10.60 5.33
C LYS A 47 -4.60 -9.98 5.13
N GLU A 48 -4.38 -9.34 3.99
CA GLU A 48 -3.11 -8.65 3.71
C GLU A 48 -2.89 -7.47 4.67
N TRP A 49 -3.95 -6.74 4.99
CA TRP A 49 -3.91 -5.68 6.00
C TRP A 49 -3.44 -6.23 7.34
N GLU A 50 -4.08 -7.29 7.83
CA GLU A 50 -3.72 -7.90 9.11
C GLU A 50 -2.28 -8.41 9.12
N ARG A 51 -1.83 -9.00 8.02
CA ARG A 51 -0.48 -9.54 7.88
C ARG A 51 0.59 -8.47 8.01
N LEU A 52 0.38 -7.31 7.40
CA LEU A 52 1.39 -6.26 7.31
C LEU A 52 1.25 -5.15 8.35
N ALA A 53 0.03 -4.87 8.80
CA ALA A 53 -0.21 -3.73 9.68
C ALA A 53 0.63 -3.79 10.96
N ASP A 54 0.66 -4.95 11.60
CA ASP A 54 1.44 -5.13 12.82
C ASP A 54 2.94 -4.95 12.59
N LEU A 55 3.46 -5.52 11.49
CA LEU A 55 4.87 -5.41 11.15
C LEU A 55 5.26 -3.96 10.88
N MET A 56 4.45 -3.27 10.08
CA MET A 56 4.69 -1.86 9.73
C MET A 56 4.56 -0.95 10.94
N ASN A 57 3.63 -1.26 11.84
CA ASN A 57 3.46 -0.51 13.07
C ASN A 57 4.67 -0.70 14.01
N GLN A 58 5.18 -1.92 14.15
CA GLN A 58 6.39 -2.23 14.92
C GLN A 58 7.61 -1.49 14.37
N MET A 59 7.71 -1.39 13.05
CA MET A 59 8.78 -0.64 12.39
C MET A 59 8.59 0.88 12.50
N GLY A 60 7.45 1.35 12.96
CA GLY A 60 7.14 2.77 13.08
C GLY A 60 6.94 3.48 11.75
N VAL A 61 6.69 2.74 10.67
CA VAL A 61 6.49 3.31 9.33
C VAL A 61 5.03 3.51 8.97
N LEU A 62 4.10 2.91 9.71
CA LEU A 62 2.68 3.07 9.50
C LEU A 62 2.12 4.13 10.44
N THR A 63 1.45 5.13 9.87
CA THR A 63 0.79 6.21 10.61
C THR A 63 -0.67 6.30 10.16
N GLU A 64 -1.48 7.04 10.94
CA GLU A 64 -2.91 7.23 10.58
C GLU A 64 -3.10 7.89 9.22
N VAL A 65 -2.17 8.76 8.81
CA VAL A 65 -2.25 9.43 7.51
C VAL A 65 -1.95 8.49 6.33
N ASP A 66 -1.32 7.36 6.60
CA ASP A 66 -0.97 6.38 5.57
C ASP A 66 -2.11 5.38 5.28
N MET A 67 -3.22 5.48 5.99
CA MET A 67 -4.35 4.55 5.87
C MET A 67 -4.82 4.39 4.43
N ALA A 68 -5.01 5.49 3.71
CA ALA A 68 -5.53 5.44 2.34
C ALA A 68 -4.55 4.74 1.39
N ALA A 69 -3.26 5.04 1.49
CA ALA A 69 -2.23 4.41 0.67
C ALA A 69 -2.10 2.92 0.99
N PHE A 70 -2.13 2.57 2.26
CA PHE A 70 -2.06 1.18 2.70
C PHE A 70 -3.31 0.39 2.28
N ALA A 71 -4.50 0.98 2.40
CA ALA A 71 -5.75 0.39 1.94
C ALA A 71 -5.72 0.15 0.42
N ALA A 72 -5.24 1.12 -0.35
CA ALA A 72 -5.07 0.99 -1.80
C ALA A 72 -4.11 -0.15 -2.16
N TYR A 73 -3.00 -0.26 -1.44
CA TYR A 73 -2.07 -1.38 -1.60
C TYR A 73 -2.75 -2.72 -1.35
N CYS A 74 -3.42 -2.87 -0.22
CA CYS A 74 -4.09 -4.13 0.16
C CYS A 74 -5.15 -4.54 -0.87
N GLN A 75 -5.96 -3.58 -1.33
CA GLN A 75 -7.00 -3.82 -2.33
C GLN A 75 -6.39 -4.22 -3.68
N SER A 76 -5.34 -3.54 -4.10
CA SER A 76 -4.60 -3.86 -5.34
C SER A 76 -3.96 -5.24 -5.25
N TYR A 77 -3.38 -5.58 -4.11
CA TYR A 77 -2.81 -6.91 -3.85
C TYR A 77 -3.87 -8.00 -3.99
N ALA A 78 -5.05 -7.80 -3.39
CA ALA A 78 -6.13 -8.77 -3.45
C ALA A 78 -6.59 -9.01 -4.90
N ARG A 79 -6.74 -7.94 -5.67
CA ARG A 79 -7.12 -8.02 -7.08
C ARG A 79 -6.04 -8.66 -7.95
N TRP A 80 -4.78 -8.32 -7.68
CA TRP A 80 -3.65 -8.93 -8.37
C TRP A 80 -3.60 -10.43 -8.10
N LYS A 81 -3.79 -10.85 -6.86
CA LYS A 81 -3.81 -12.25 -6.46
C LYS A 81 -4.94 -13.01 -7.17
N GLU A 82 -6.13 -12.44 -7.17
CA GLU A 82 -7.30 -12.99 -7.88
C GLU A 82 -7.02 -13.14 -9.37
N ALA A 83 -6.42 -12.13 -9.99
CA ALA A 83 -6.05 -12.17 -11.40
C ALA A 83 -5.00 -13.27 -11.67
N GLN A 84 -4.01 -13.43 -10.80
CA GLN A 84 -3.01 -14.49 -10.94
C GLN A 84 -3.62 -15.88 -10.82
N GLU A 85 -4.50 -16.08 -9.85
CA GLU A 85 -5.21 -17.36 -9.70
C GLU A 85 -6.05 -17.70 -10.93
N HIS A 86 -6.71 -16.69 -11.50
CA HIS A 86 -7.49 -16.85 -12.73
C HIS A 86 -6.59 -17.20 -13.91
N ILE A 87 -5.48 -16.51 -14.09
CA ILE A 87 -4.50 -16.77 -15.16
C ILE A 87 -3.93 -18.20 -15.02
N ASP A 88 -3.60 -18.61 -13.80
CA ASP A 88 -3.07 -19.94 -13.53
C ASP A 88 -4.06 -21.05 -13.85
N SER A 89 -5.36 -20.79 -13.67
CA SER A 89 -6.42 -21.77 -13.94
C SER A 89 -6.90 -21.78 -15.39
N GLU A 90 -7.01 -20.61 -16.04
CA GLU A 90 -7.62 -20.46 -17.36
C GLU A 90 -6.67 -19.91 -18.44
N GLY A 91 -5.47 -19.49 -18.06
CA GLY A 91 -4.50 -18.89 -18.97
C GLY A 91 -4.65 -17.37 -19.06
N SER A 92 -3.70 -16.75 -19.74
CA SER A 92 -3.60 -15.28 -19.86
C SER A 92 -4.52 -14.68 -20.92
N THR A 93 -5.17 -15.51 -21.72
CA THR A 93 -6.11 -15.10 -22.78
C THR A 93 -7.41 -15.85 -22.65
N PHE A 94 -8.46 -15.28 -23.17
CA PHE A 94 -9.76 -15.95 -23.23
C PHE A 94 -10.43 -15.68 -24.59
N GLU A 95 -11.30 -16.57 -24.99
CA GLU A 95 -12.07 -16.44 -26.21
C GLU A 95 -13.43 -15.80 -25.90
N THR A 96 -13.76 -14.75 -26.64
CA THR A 96 -15.08 -14.10 -26.52
C THR A 96 -16.13 -14.86 -27.34
N ASP A 97 -17.42 -14.58 -27.10
CA ASP A 97 -18.54 -15.13 -27.84
C ASP A 97 -18.44 -14.89 -29.36
N LYS A 98 -17.64 -13.91 -29.78
CA LYS A 98 -17.39 -13.62 -31.20
C LYS A 98 -16.17 -14.34 -31.75
N GLY A 99 -15.57 -15.25 -31.01
CA GLY A 99 -14.39 -16.00 -31.43
C GLY A 99 -13.07 -15.22 -31.35
N CYS A 100 -13.04 -14.05 -30.72
CA CYS A 100 -11.83 -13.25 -30.53
C CYS A 100 -11.12 -13.63 -29.26
N LEU A 101 -9.77 -13.75 -29.33
CA LEU A 101 -8.93 -13.94 -28.14
C LEU A 101 -8.55 -12.59 -27.56
N LEU A 102 -8.79 -12.40 -26.26
CA LEU A 102 -8.41 -11.19 -25.53
C LEU A 102 -7.44 -11.53 -24.41
N TYR A 103 -6.44 -10.65 -24.21
CA TYR A 103 -5.56 -10.77 -23.07
C TYR A 103 -6.28 -10.36 -21.79
N THR A 104 -6.18 -11.19 -20.76
CA THR A 104 -6.74 -10.85 -19.46
C THR A 104 -5.89 -9.77 -18.77
N SER A 105 -6.56 -8.75 -18.25
CA SER A 105 -5.97 -7.74 -17.40
C SER A 105 -6.75 -7.70 -16.08
N ILE A 106 -6.22 -7.00 -15.08
CA ILE A 106 -6.91 -6.85 -13.80
C ILE A 106 -8.28 -6.18 -13.98
N SER A 107 -8.37 -5.17 -14.84
CA SER A 107 -9.63 -4.49 -15.12
C SER A 107 -10.62 -5.37 -15.88
N ASP A 108 -10.15 -6.15 -16.83
CA ASP A 108 -10.99 -7.06 -17.61
C ASP A 108 -11.57 -8.16 -16.73
N LEU A 109 -10.76 -8.72 -15.86
CA LEU A 109 -11.20 -9.72 -14.89
C LEU A 109 -12.28 -9.16 -13.96
N SER A 110 -12.07 -7.96 -13.44
CA SER A 110 -13.05 -7.29 -12.58
C SER A 110 -14.39 -7.06 -13.29
N HIS A 111 -14.36 -6.73 -14.56
CA HIS A 111 -15.55 -6.53 -15.37
C HIS A 111 -16.27 -7.86 -15.64
N GLN A 112 -15.56 -8.90 -16.01
CA GLN A 112 -16.14 -10.23 -16.26
C GLN A 112 -16.81 -10.83 -15.03
N LEU A 113 -16.17 -10.73 -13.87
CA LEU A 113 -16.73 -11.23 -12.62
C LEU A 113 -18.04 -10.54 -12.23
N ARG A 114 -18.30 -9.33 -12.74
CA ARG A 114 -19.55 -8.61 -12.50
C ARG A 114 -20.66 -8.99 -13.47
N THR A 115 -20.33 -9.53 -14.63
CA THR A 115 -21.31 -9.86 -15.67
C THR A 115 -21.79 -11.30 -15.61
N GLU A 116 -21.12 -12.13 -14.85
CA GLU A 116 -21.51 -13.50 -14.56
C GLU A 116 -22.32 -13.57 -13.24
#